data_04234df8ec729ec8f37046285694e803
#
_entry.id   04234df8ec729ec8f37046285694e803
#
_cell.length_a   1.000
_cell.length_b   1.000
_cell.length_c   1.000
_cell.angle_alpha   90.00
_cell.angle_beta   90.00
_cell.angle_gamma   90.00
#
_symmetry.space_group_name_H-M   'P 1'
#
loop_
_entity.id
_entity.type
_entity.pdbx_description
1 polymer ?
#
loop_
_entity_poly.entity_id
_entity_poly.type
_entity_poly.pdbx_seq_one_letter_code
_entity_poly.pdbx_strand_id
1 'polypeptide(L)'
;MFRNTLLVVLSILAHDVFVTTAVSVHGKDILQKKCVSVDLPKFAEFEVIKVHNVAVFDYIVATTATPTTIDFCHINVTLTHPGANDVVSVSIWLPFDGWNGRFQATGGGGLSAGYFGYALGEPVANGYAAGSTDAGLTLNGTISAATGLWALTLENKLNHGLIKNFAYRSIHDMTVIGKAASKAFYGRSPHHSYYTGCSTGGRQGYFAAQHYPDDFDGIMANAPALFTPRVSPGDFWPYLVMGNAVAPPQCIFSAFQAATIEACDPHDGAVDGLISAPEKCDFDPKTLVGKKIDCPEVGGSVVITHKHATVVAKILQGAHTSTGDFLWYGNPPGAAFDGLANTPIINGNIERVPFSAGEAWMRYFVAQDPDLDTAHMTYRTSEELFSKSVSLFTDILGTDNPDLTRFKKSGGKLLTWHGLADAYITHPGTTRYWDKLQKRMGGAKTIDDFYRVFLAPGVAHCAGGYGPVPVDPLKALVRWVEGGKAPKTLFASGDRDGAKVTRQLCPYPRKLKYKGHGDVNDAESFYCSGSA
;
A
#
# COMPACT_ATOMS: atom_id res chain seq x y z
N MET A 1 20.24 63.27 54.25
CA MET A 1 19.56 62.36 55.16
C MET A 1 18.85 61.29 54.40
N PHE A 2 19.30 60.08 54.59
CA PHE A 2 18.94 58.90 53.87
C PHE A 2 17.57 58.34 54.22
N ARG A 3 16.85 57.76 53.28
CA ARG A 3 15.94 56.64 53.49
C ARG A 3 15.91 55.73 52.29
N ASN A 4 16.48 54.56 52.46
CA ASN A 4 16.38 53.41 51.63
C ASN A 4 14.96 52.88 51.64
N THR A 5 14.38 52.62 50.40
CA THR A 5 13.19 51.80 50.28
C THR A 5 13.56 50.59 49.48
N LEU A 6 13.56 49.43 50.11
CA LEU A 6 13.82 48.11 49.50
C LEU A 6 12.56 47.62 48.79
N LEU A 7 12.61 47.52 47.47
CA LEU A 7 11.56 46.84 46.67
C LEU A 7 11.89 45.34 46.66
N VAL A 8 11.04 44.55 47.29
CA VAL A 8 11.04 43.08 47.17
C VAL A 8 10.24 42.74 45.94
N VAL A 9 10.91 42.25 44.87
CA VAL A 9 10.26 41.66 43.71
C VAL A 9 10.01 40.19 44.04
N LEU A 10 8.76 39.80 44.30
CA LEU A 10 8.34 38.41 44.32
C LEU A 10 8.28 37.88 42.88
N SER A 11 9.24 37.08 42.47
CA SER A 11 9.16 36.25 41.27
C SER A 11 8.31 35.03 41.60
N ILE A 12 7.08 35.01 41.08
CA ILE A 12 6.25 33.80 41.06
C ILE A 12 6.77 32.94 39.88
N LEU A 13 7.58 31.93 40.22
CA LEU A 13 7.90 30.83 39.31
C LEU A 13 6.65 29.95 39.18
N ALA A 14 5.92 30.12 38.08
CA ALA A 14 4.92 29.13 37.66
C ALA A 14 5.67 27.84 37.27
N HIS A 15 5.65 26.85 38.16
CA HIS A 15 6.04 25.49 37.81
C HIS A 15 4.88 24.87 37.03
N ASP A 16 5.03 24.78 35.73
CA ASP A 16 4.22 23.87 34.91
C ASP A 16 4.56 22.45 35.37
N VAL A 17 3.74 21.93 36.27
CA VAL A 17 3.77 20.51 36.63
C VAL A 17 3.18 19.75 35.45
N PHE A 18 4.04 19.24 34.58
CA PHE A 18 3.68 18.16 33.66
C PHE A 18 3.29 16.94 34.52
N VAL A 19 1.99 16.76 34.75
CA VAL A 19 1.47 15.55 35.35
C VAL A 19 1.55 14.47 34.30
N THR A 20 2.70 13.83 34.17
CA THR A 20 2.77 12.51 33.58
C THR A 20 2.09 11.57 34.55
N THR A 21 0.86 11.16 34.28
CA THR A 21 0.18 10.10 35.03
C THR A 21 0.86 8.77 34.72
N ALA A 22 2.03 8.52 35.31
CA ALA A 22 2.61 7.20 35.37
C ALA A 22 1.61 6.29 36.10
N VAL A 23 1.06 5.29 35.42
CA VAL A 23 0.20 4.29 36.06
C VAL A 23 1.00 3.66 37.19
N SER A 24 0.46 3.68 38.41
CA SER A 24 1.13 3.09 39.58
C SER A 24 1.35 1.58 39.35
N VAL A 25 2.34 0.98 40.01
CA VAL A 25 2.59 -0.49 39.92
C VAL A 25 1.30 -1.28 40.18
N HIS A 26 0.51 -0.85 41.15
CA HIS A 26 -0.79 -1.48 41.44
C HIS A 26 -1.79 -1.31 40.28
N GLY A 27 -1.77 -0.18 39.58
CA GLY A 27 -2.60 0.03 38.36
C GLY A 27 -2.18 -0.87 37.20
N LYS A 28 -0.87 -1.07 36.97
CA LYS A 28 -0.36 -2.00 35.94
C LYS A 28 -0.78 -3.45 36.24
N ASP A 29 -0.78 -3.89 37.49
CA ASP A 29 -1.24 -5.23 37.89
C ASP A 29 -2.74 -5.44 37.61
N ILE A 30 -3.58 -4.44 37.82
CA ILE A 30 -5.02 -4.51 37.50
C ILE A 30 -5.22 -4.65 36.00
N LEU A 31 -4.52 -3.84 35.18
CA LEU A 31 -4.59 -3.89 33.73
C LEU A 31 -4.06 -5.23 33.18
N GLN A 32 -2.98 -5.76 33.76
CA GLN A 32 -2.47 -7.10 33.42
C GLN A 32 -3.51 -8.19 33.68
N LYS A 33 -4.15 -8.19 34.86
CA LYS A 33 -5.22 -9.14 35.20
C LYS A 33 -6.41 -9.02 34.24
N LYS A 34 -6.84 -7.79 33.94
CA LYS A 34 -7.92 -7.55 32.97
C LYS A 34 -7.56 -8.11 31.58
N CYS A 35 -6.33 -7.89 31.12
CA CYS A 35 -5.89 -8.37 29.81
C CYS A 35 -5.85 -9.91 29.76
N VAL A 36 -5.25 -10.55 30.78
CA VAL A 36 -5.13 -12.01 30.84
C VAL A 36 -6.50 -12.70 30.95
N SER A 37 -7.50 -12.05 31.53
CA SER A 37 -8.86 -12.60 31.68
C SER A 37 -9.73 -12.55 30.43
N VAL A 38 -9.22 -12.01 29.32
CA VAL A 38 -9.97 -11.98 28.04
C VAL A 38 -10.11 -13.39 27.51
N ASP A 39 -11.35 -13.84 27.36
CA ASP A 39 -11.70 -15.13 26.77
C ASP A 39 -12.43 -14.92 25.44
N LEU A 40 -12.10 -15.73 24.44
CA LEU A 40 -12.67 -15.66 23.10
C LEU A 40 -13.75 -16.74 22.92
N PRO A 41 -14.81 -16.44 22.18
CA PRO A 41 -15.82 -17.45 21.85
C PRO A 41 -15.24 -18.52 20.93
N LYS A 42 -15.95 -19.63 20.77
CA LYS A 42 -15.67 -20.57 19.69
C LYS A 42 -16.06 -19.97 18.35
N PHE A 43 -15.23 -20.22 17.34
CA PHE A 43 -15.45 -19.79 15.96
C PHE A 43 -15.85 -21.03 15.12
N ALA A 44 -16.69 -20.82 14.12
CA ALA A 44 -17.20 -21.91 13.28
C ALA A 44 -16.26 -22.25 12.10
N GLU A 45 -15.46 -21.29 11.65
CA GLU A 45 -14.67 -21.41 10.41
C GLU A 45 -13.24 -21.91 10.64
N PHE A 46 -12.75 -21.81 11.87
CA PHE A 46 -11.39 -22.21 12.25
C PHE A 46 -11.32 -22.69 13.69
N GLU A 47 -10.26 -23.41 14.01
CA GLU A 47 -9.96 -23.89 15.35
C GLU A 47 -8.86 -23.04 15.99
N VAL A 48 -9.12 -22.52 17.20
CA VAL A 48 -8.13 -21.79 18.00
C VAL A 48 -7.25 -22.80 18.72
N ILE A 49 -5.96 -22.83 18.36
CA ILE A 49 -4.95 -23.70 18.97
C ILE A 49 -4.49 -23.09 20.29
N LYS A 50 -4.25 -21.77 20.33
CA LYS A 50 -3.69 -21.08 21.48
C LYS A 50 -4.12 -19.61 21.49
N VAL A 51 -4.38 -19.11 22.70
CA VAL A 51 -4.51 -17.67 22.97
C VAL A 51 -3.44 -17.27 23.98
N HIS A 52 -2.71 -16.20 23.72
CA HIS A 52 -1.73 -15.64 24.63
C HIS A 52 -1.99 -14.14 24.81
N ASN A 53 -2.39 -13.75 26.03
CA ASN A 53 -2.74 -12.38 26.36
C ASN A 53 -1.69 -11.78 27.29
N VAL A 54 -1.18 -10.61 26.97
CA VAL A 54 -0.18 -9.90 27.78
C VAL A 54 -0.43 -8.38 27.75
N ALA A 55 -0.37 -7.73 28.91
CA ALA A 55 -0.36 -6.27 28.96
C ALA A 55 1.02 -5.74 28.54
N VAL A 56 1.02 -4.79 27.62
CA VAL A 56 2.22 -4.09 27.16
C VAL A 56 2.12 -2.64 27.61
N PHE A 57 3.18 -2.16 28.24
CA PHE A 57 3.27 -0.81 28.75
C PHE A 57 4.44 -0.07 28.13
N ASP A 58 4.31 1.24 28.03
CA ASP A 58 5.37 2.14 27.58
C ASP A 58 5.90 1.79 26.17
N TYR A 59 5.04 1.26 25.27
CA TYR A 59 5.42 0.94 23.89
C TYR A 59 5.53 2.23 23.06
N ILE A 60 6.70 2.43 22.44
CA ILE A 60 6.98 3.62 21.63
C ILE A 60 6.53 3.39 20.19
N VAL A 61 5.61 4.23 19.72
CA VAL A 61 5.17 4.28 18.31
C VAL A 61 6.04 5.29 17.58
N ALA A 62 7.01 4.80 16.82
CA ALA A 62 7.97 5.64 16.09
C ALA A 62 7.44 6.16 14.74
N THR A 63 6.33 5.61 14.23
CA THR A 63 5.75 5.95 12.92
C THR A 63 4.90 7.23 12.94
N THR A 64 4.57 7.74 14.11
CA THR A 64 3.87 9.02 14.26
C THR A 64 4.83 10.20 14.08
N ALA A 65 4.31 11.35 13.61
CA ALA A 65 5.11 12.57 13.40
C ALA A 65 5.87 13.01 14.69
N THR A 66 5.30 12.70 15.85
CA THR A 66 5.97 12.80 17.15
C THR A 66 5.87 11.43 17.82
N PRO A 67 6.99 10.82 18.27
CA PRO A 67 6.95 9.55 18.97
C PRO A 67 5.93 9.59 20.11
N THR A 68 5.03 8.62 20.12
CA THR A 68 3.93 8.53 21.11
C THR A 68 4.07 7.23 21.87
N THR A 69 3.87 7.26 23.18
CA THR A 69 3.88 6.06 24.03
C THR A 69 2.45 5.56 24.23
N ILE A 70 2.24 4.25 24.12
CA ILE A 70 0.94 3.60 24.27
C ILE A 70 1.00 2.41 25.22
N ASP A 71 -0.10 2.20 25.94
CA ASP A 71 -0.34 1.03 26.79
C ASP A 71 -1.52 0.23 26.24
N PHE A 72 -1.36 -1.08 26.06
CA PHE A 72 -2.40 -1.91 25.45
C PHE A 72 -2.38 -3.36 25.94
N CYS A 73 -3.52 -4.03 25.80
CA CYS A 73 -3.60 -5.47 25.91
C CYS A 73 -3.28 -6.10 24.54
N HIS A 74 -2.23 -6.89 24.47
CA HIS A 74 -1.88 -7.68 23.31
C HIS A 74 -2.49 -9.08 23.42
N ILE A 75 -3.38 -9.41 22.50
CA ILE A 75 -3.96 -10.74 22.36
C ILE A 75 -3.37 -11.36 21.11
N ASN A 76 -2.60 -12.44 21.26
CA ASN A 76 -2.05 -13.21 20.17
C ASN A 76 -2.80 -14.54 20.09
N VAL A 77 -3.45 -14.78 18.93
CA VAL A 77 -4.24 -15.99 18.67
C VAL A 77 -3.51 -16.82 17.63
N THR A 78 -3.25 -18.08 17.95
CA THR A 78 -2.80 -19.07 16.96
C THR A 78 -3.99 -19.95 16.59
N LEU A 79 -4.26 -20.07 15.30
CA LEU A 79 -5.37 -20.85 14.78
C LEU A 79 -4.96 -21.75 13.62
N THR A 80 -5.83 -22.71 13.28
CA THR A 80 -5.71 -23.56 12.10
C THR A 80 -7.07 -23.75 11.44
N HIS A 81 -7.05 -24.05 10.14
CA HIS A 81 -8.28 -24.36 9.41
C HIS A 81 -8.40 -25.86 9.19
N PRO A 82 -9.59 -26.45 9.38
CA PRO A 82 -9.81 -27.88 9.17
C PRO A 82 -9.34 -28.33 7.79
N GLY A 83 -8.42 -29.30 7.77
CA GLY A 83 -7.87 -29.89 6.55
C GLY A 83 -6.82 -29.04 5.79
N ALA A 84 -6.43 -27.85 6.29
CA ALA A 84 -5.45 -27.00 5.62
C ALA A 84 -4.00 -27.22 6.11
N ASN A 85 -3.80 -27.85 7.27
CA ASN A 85 -2.49 -28.01 7.92
C ASN A 85 -1.70 -26.70 8.02
N ASP A 86 -2.40 -25.61 8.26
CA ASP A 86 -1.83 -24.28 8.44
C ASP A 86 -1.75 -23.91 9.92
N VAL A 87 -0.85 -22.96 10.23
CA VAL A 87 -0.73 -22.35 11.56
C VAL A 87 -0.68 -20.85 11.35
N VAL A 88 -1.79 -20.18 11.66
CA VAL A 88 -1.96 -18.75 11.42
C VAL A 88 -1.86 -18.01 12.75
N SER A 89 -1.09 -16.92 12.76
CA SER A 89 -1.02 -15.99 13.89
C SER A 89 -1.84 -14.75 13.61
N VAL A 90 -2.67 -14.37 14.59
CA VAL A 90 -3.44 -13.12 14.59
C VAL A 90 -3.05 -12.30 15.82
N SER A 91 -2.65 -11.06 15.61
CA SER A 91 -2.27 -10.11 16.66
C SER A 91 -3.35 -9.02 16.80
N ILE A 92 -3.93 -8.90 17.99
CA ILE A 92 -4.93 -7.88 18.33
C ILE A 92 -4.40 -7.02 19.46
N TRP A 93 -4.37 -5.70 19.27
CA TRP A 93 -3.95 -4.72 20.26
C TRP A 93 -5.16 -3.88 20.69
N LEU A 94 -5.43 -3.85 21.98
CA LEU A 94 -6.58 -3.17 22.60
C LEU A 94 -6.07 -2.09 23.54
N PRO A 95 -6.15 -0.78 23.21
CA PRO A 95 -5.70 0.27 24.09
C PRO A 95 -6.39 0.19 25.45
N PHE A 96 -5.62 0.37 26.54
CA PHE A 96 -6.19 0.40 27.88
C PHE A 96 -7.03 1.65 28.10
N ASP A 97 -6.55 2.78 27.57
CA ASP A 97 -7.21 4.07 27.68
C ASP A 97 -7.53 4.65 26.29
N GLY A 98 -8.52 5.53 26.23
CA GLY A 98 -8.82 6.30 25.02
C GLY A 98 -9.43 5.49 23.86
N TRP A 99 -9.93 4.26 24.11
CA TRP A 99 -10.60 3.53 23.03
C TRP A 99 -11.78 4.31 22.47
N ASN A 100 -11.71 4.64 21.19
CA ASN A 100 -12.70 5.45 20.48
C ASN A 100 -13.96 4.66 20.02
N GLY A 101 -14.09 3.39 20.43
CA GLY A 101 -15.22 2.53 20.08
C GLY A 101 -15.13 1.88 18.69
N ARG A 102 -13.97 1.98 18.01
CA ARG A 102 -13.75 1.47 16.65
C ARG A 102 -12.72 0.33 16.65
N PHE A 103 -12.81 -0.50 15.60
CA PHE A 103 -11.81 -1.50 15.26
C PHE A 103 -11.15 -1.15 13.93
N GLN A 104 -9.83 -1.30 13.82
CA GLN A 104 -9.08 -1.12 12.58
C GLN A 104 -8.24 -2.37 12.27
N ALA A 105 -8.52 -2.99 11.13
CA ALA A 105 -7.71 -4.04 10.55
C ALA A 105 -6.65 -3.45 9.61
N THR A 106 -5.45 -4.05 9.59
CA THR A 106 -4.35 -3.64 8.71
C THR A 106 -3.95 -4.76 7.77
N GLY A 107 -3.68 -4.41 6.51
CA GLY A 107 -3.25 -5.36 5.48
C GLY A 107 -1.73 -5.46 5.33
N GLY A 108 -1.31 -6.32 4.41
CA GLY A 108 0.09 -6.58 4.12
C GLY A 108 0.64 -5.86 2.89
N GLY A 109 1.78 -6.36 2.40
CA GLY A 109 2.46 -5.85 1.20
C GLY A 109 3.35 -6.92 0.56
N GLY A 110 3.58 -6.83 -0.74
CA GLY A 110 4.31 -7.84 -1.48
C GLY A 110 3.66 -9.21 -1.32
N LEU A 111 4.43 -10.20 -0.87
CA LEU A 111 3.98 -11.57 -0.62
C LEU A 111 3.66 -11.85 0.86
N SER A 112 3.50 -10.79 1.67
CA SER A 112 3.09 -10.87 3.08
C SER A 112 1.64 -10.44 3.25
N ALA A 113 0.86 -11.13 4.10
CA ALA A 113 -0.56 -10.83 4.32
C ALA A 113 -0.80 -9.73 5.36
N GLY A 114 0.15 -9.45 6.23
CA GLY A 114 0.09 -8.41 7.24
C GLY A 114 1.42 -8.21 7.94
N TYR A 115 1.48 -7.21 8.79
CA TYR A 115 2.66 -6.86 9.57
C TYR A 115 2.28 -6.67 11.02
N PHE A 116 3.11 -7.18 11.92
CA PHE A 116 2.95 -7.00 13.36
C PHE A 116 3.76 -5.78 13.86
N GLY A 117 3.54 -5.41 15.10
CA GLY A 117 4.27 -4.31 15.74
C GLY A 117 3.92 -2.96 15.15
N TYR A 118 4.79 -2.39 14.35
CA TYR A 118 4.66 -1.01 13.85
C TYR A 118 3.32 -0.75 13.13
N ALA A 119 2.76 -1.74 12.44
CA ALA A 119 1.49 -1.57 11.72
C ALA A 119 0.28 -1.41 12.63
N LEU A 120 0.38 -1.83 13.89
CA LEU A 120 -0.68 -1.73 14.89
C LEU A 120 -0.50 -0.51 15.83
N GLY A 121 0.72 0.03 15.91
CA GLY A 121 1.04 1.13 16.82
C GLY A 121 0.24 2.40 16.53
N GLU A 122 0.26 2.87 15.29
CA GLU A 122 -0.46 4.09 14.89
C GLU A 122 -1.99 3.98 15.07
N PRO A 123 -2.68 2.90 14.64
CA PRO A 123 -4.08 2.69 14.97
C PRO A 123 -4.39 2.78 16.46
N VAL A 124 -3.58 2.13 17.32
CA VAL A 124 -3.78 2.13 18.77
C VAL A 124 -3.53 3.52 19.36
N ALA A 125 -2.50 4.24 18.92
CA ALA A 125 -2.23 5.63 19.31
C ALA A 125 -3.40 6.56 18.96
N ASN A 126 -4.15 6.25 17.88
CA ASN A 126 -5.37 6.95 17.48
C ASN A 126 -6.66 6.40 18.15
N GLY A 127 -6.51 5.56 19.17
CA GLY A 127 -7.60 5.01 19.98
C GLY A 127 -8.38 3.87 19.35
N TYR A 128 -7.91 3.26 18.26
CA TYR A 128 -8.56 2.07 17.69
C TYR A 128 -8.12 0.80 18.43
N ALA A 129 -9.04 -0.14 18.60
CA ALA A 129 -8.64 -1.54 18.71
C ALA A 129 -8.10 -1.97 17.34
N ALA A 130 -6.93 -2.60 17.29
CA ALA A 130 -6.26 -2.88 16.03
C ALA A 130 -5.94 -4.36 15.83
N GLY A 131 -5.95 -4.83 14.58
CA GLY A 131 -5.65 -6.21 14.23
C GLY A 131 -4.79 -6.37 12.98
N SER A 132 -3.91 -7.38 13.00
CA SER A 132 -3.13 -7.85 11.87
C SER A 132 -2.92 -9.37 11.93
N THR A 133 -2.51 -9.98 10.80
CA THR A 133 -2.30 -11.44 10.69
C THR A 133 -1.09 -11.75 9.81
N ASP A 134 -0.37 -12.85 10.11
CA ASP A 134 0.67 -13.39 9.23
C ASP A 134 0.11 -14.35 8.16
N ALA A 135 -1.17 -14.71 8.26
CA ALA A 135 -1.84 -15.70 7.40
C ALA A 135 -1.15 -17.11 7.41
N GLY A 136 -0.25 -17.36 8.35
CA GLY A 136 0.56 -18.59 8.40
C GLY A 136 1.67 -18.64 7.35
N LEU A 137 2.04 -17.50 6.76
CA LEU A 137 3.00 -17.43 5.65
C LEU A 137 4.47 -17.39 6.11
N THR A 138 4.71 -17.23 7.41
CA THR A 138 6.05 -17.31 7.99
C THR A 138 6.39 -18.75 8.24
N LEU A 139 7.25 -19.33 7.38
CA LEU A 139 7.62 -20.74 7.48
C LEU A 139 8.57 -20.99 8.65
N ASN A 140 8.24 -21.98 9.49
CA ASN A 140 9.02 -22.40 10.66
C ASN A 140 9.40 -21.23 11.61
N GLY A 141 8.60 -20.14 11.61
CA GLY A 141 8.86 -18.95 12.42
C GLY A 141 10.13 -18.16 12.06
N THR A 142 10.83 -18.53 10.98
CA THR A 142 12.12 -17.92 10.60
C THR A 142 12.19 -17.44 9.16
N ILE A 143 11.56 -18.16 8.22
CA ILE A 143 11.57 -17.78 6.80
C ILE A 143 10.47 -16.74 6.58
N SER A 144 10.88 -15.53 6.19
CA SER A 144 9.96 -14.42 5.94
C SER A 144 8.93 -14.76 4.86
N ALA A 145 7.67 -14.36 5.08
CA ALA A 145 6.60 -14.44 4.09
C ALA A 145 6.97 -13.73 2.76
N ALA A 146 7.77 -12.68 2.82
CA ALA A 146 8.22 -11.92 1.65
C ALA A 146 8.98 -12.76 0.62
N THR A 147 9.56 -13.90 1.01
CA THR A 147 10.25 -14.81 0.07
C THR A 147 9.32 -15.49 -0.92
N GLY A 148 8.04 -15.64 -0.60
CA GLY A 148 7.06 -16.37 -1.42
C GLY A 148 7.20 -17.90 -1.39
N LEU A 149 8.19 -18.46 -0.69
CA LEU A 149 8.41 -19.91 -0.59
C LEU A 149 7.20 -20.68 -0.03
N TRP A 150 6.39 -20.02 0.78
CA TRP A 150 5.16 -20.58 1.35
C TRP A 150 4.11 -20.98 0.30
N ALA A 151 4.24 -20.49 -0.94
CA ALA A 151 3.33 -20.86 -2.02
C ALA A 151 3.47 -22.32 -2.46
N LEU A 152 4.58 -22.97 -2.09
CA LEU A 152 4.85 -24.36 -2.42
C LEU A 152 4.81 -25.27 -1.20
N THR A 153 4.39 -26.51 -1.42
CA THR A 153 4.63 -27.63 -0.50
C THR A 153 6.08 -28.13 -0.65
N LEU A 154 6.48 -29.05 0.21
CA LEU A 154 7.80 -29.71 0.12
C LEU A 154 8.00 -30.49 -1.19
N GLU A 155 6.92 -30.90 -1.86
CA GLU A 155 6.94 -31.60 -3.15
C GLU A 155 6.84 -30.62 -4.36
N ASN A 156 7.11 -29.33 -4.15
CA ASN A 156 7.01 -28.28 -5.17
C ASN A 156 5.63 -28.17 -5.84
N LYS A 157 4.56 -28.44 -5.09
CA LYS A 157 3.18 -28.22 -5.53
C LYS A 157 2.59 -26.98 -4.86
N LEU A 158 1.60 -26.36 -5.48
CA LEU A 158 0.91 -25.21 -4.90
C LEU A 158 0.30 -25.54 -3.54
N ASN A 159 0.63 -24.74 -2.53
CA ASN A 159 0.01 -24.81 -1.22
C ASN A 159 -1.30 -24.03 -1.23
N HIS A 160 -2.36 -24.67 -1.70
CA HIS A 160 -3.68 -24.04 -1.85
C HIS A 160 -4.24 -23.50 -0.55
N GLY A 161 -3.91 -24.09 0.60
CA GLY A 161 -4.33 -23.61 1.93
C GLY A 161 -3.75 -22.23 2.23
N LEU A 162 -2.43 -22.08 2.11
CA LEU A 162 -1.74 -20.80 2.34
C LEU A 162 -2.05 -19.76 1.25
N ILE A 163 -2.21 -20.19 0.00
CA ILE A 163 -2.65 -19.30 -1.07
C ILE A 163 -4.05 -18.72 -0.77
N LYS A 164 -4.98 -19.52 -0.26
CA LYS A 164 -6.30 -19.08 0.18
C LYS A 164 -6.22 -18.10 1.36
N ASN A 165 -5.33 -18.36 2.33
CA ASN A 165 -5.08 -17.46 3.45
C ASN A 165 -4.55 -16.11 2.95
N PHE A 166 -3.53 -16.12 2.08
CA PHE A 166 -2.97 -14.92 1.47
C PHE A 166 -3.99 -14.14 0.65
N ALA A 167 -4.85 -14.85 -0.07
CA ALA A 167 -5.85 -14.24 -0.94
C ALA A 167 -6.86 -13.42 -0.14
N TYR A 168 -7.46 -13.99 0.92
CA TYR A 168 -8.60 -13.36 1.58
C TYR A 168 -8.94 -13.89 2.98
N ARG A 169 -8.79 -15.20 3.23
CA ARG A 169 -9.36 -15.85 4.42
C ARG A 169 -8.83 -15.27 5.72
N SER A 170 -7.53 -15.07 5.79
CA SER A 170 -6.87 -14.57 7.01
C SER A 170 -7.30 -13.18 7.44
N ILE A 171 -7.68 -12.31 6.50
CA ILE A 171 -8.19 -10.96 6.83
C ILE A 171 -9.58 -11.05 7.46
N HIS A 172 -10.43 -11.93 6.96
CA HIS A 172 -11.74 -12.20 7.56
C HIS A 172 -11.59 -12.77 8.97
N ASP A 173 -10.78 -13.83 9.14
CA ASP A 173 -10.55 -14.47 10.43
C ASP A 173 -10.04 -13.47 11.47
N MET A 174 -9.03 -12.68 11.11
CA MET A 174 -8.48 -11.62 11.97
C MET A 174 -9.56 -10.59 12.34
N THR A 175 -10.45 -10.23 11.42
CA THR A 175 -11.53 -9.27 11.67
C THR A 175 -12.56 -9.83 12.65
N VAL A 176 -12.96 -11.08 12.47
CA VAL A 176 -13.89 -11.75 13.38
C VAL A 176 -13.30 -11.88 14.79
N ILE A 177 -12.03 -12.28 14.88
CA ILE A 177 -11.30 -12.37 16.15
C ILE A 177 -11.17 -10.98 16.81
N GLY A 178 -10.78 -9.96 16.04
CA GLY A 178 -10.58 -8.60 16.57
C GLY A 178 -11.87 -7.97 17.12
N LYS A 179 -13.00 -8.17 16.43
CA LYS A 179 -14.31 -7.73 16.92
C LYS A 179 -14.72 -8.49 18.19
N ALA A 180 -14.48 -9.80 18.26
CA ALA A 180 -14.77 -10.62 19.43
C ALA A 180 -13.89 -10.24 20.63
N ALA A 181 -12.59 -10.06 20.42
CA ALA A 181 -11.64 -9.61 21.44
C ALA A 181 -12.00 -8.22 21.99
N SER A 182 -12.36 -7.28 21.10
CA SER A 182 -12.83 -5.96 21.51
C SER A 182 -14.08 -6.05 22.39
N LYS A 183 -15.06 -6.87 21.99
CA LYS A 183 -16.27 -7.09 22.78
C LYS A 183 -15.98 -7.68 24.15
N ALA A 184 -15.09 -8.68 24.22
CA ALA A 184 -14.73 -9.34 25.48
C ALA A 184 -13.98 -8.38 26.42
N PHE A 185 -13.07 -7.56 25.89
CA PHE A 185 -12.25 -6.63 26.68
C PHE A 185 -13.00 -5.38 27.14
N TYR A 186 -13.80 -4.76 26.26
CA TYR A 186 -14.51 -3.50 26.56
C TYR A 186 -15.95 -3.69 27.01
N GLY A 187 -16.48 -4.93 27.01
CA GLY A 187 -17.89 -5.23 27.34
C GLY A 187 -18.90 -4.83 26.26
N ARG A 188 -18.44 -4.29 25.12
CA ARG A 188 -19.27 -3.91 23.98
C ARG A 188 -18.52 -4.10 22.67
N SER A 189 -19.24 -4.41 21.59
CA SER A 189 -18.68 -4.50 20.26
C SER A 189 -18.22 -3.12 19.74
N PRO A 190 -17.22 -3.06 18.84
CA PRO A 190 -16.95 -1.85 18.07
C PRO A 190 -18.21 -1.38 17.37
N HIS A 191 -18.49 -0.07 17.40
CA HIS A 191 -19.65 0.48 16.69
C HIS A 191 -19.40 0.65 15.19
N HIS A 192 -18.12 0.79 14.77
CA HIS A 192 -17.67 0.74 13.39
C HIS A 192 -16.34 0.01 13.27
N SER A 193 -16.14 -0.61 12.12
CA SER A 193 -14.92 -1.33 11.78
C SER A 193 -14.34 -0.80 10.48
N TYR A 194 -13.04 -0.56 10.49
CA TYR A 194 -12.31 -0.01 9.36
C TYR A 194 -11.20 -0.96 8.92
N TYR A 195 -10.87 -0.90 7.64
CA TYR A 195 -9.73 -1.58 7.06
C TYR A 195 -8.80 -0.56 6.41
N THR A 196 -7.49 -0.75 6.57
CA THR A 196 -6.47 0.04 5.87
C THR A 196 -5.40 -0.85 5.25
N GLY A 197 -5.09 -0.61 3.99
CA GLY A 197 -4.04 -1.34 3.30
C GLY A 197 -3.64 -0.69 1.99
N CYS A 198 -2.40 -0.94 1.58
CA CYS A 198 -1.84 -0.50 0.31
C CYS A 198 -1.23 -1.69 -0.43
N SER A 199 -1.14 -1.65 -1.78
CA SER A 199 -0.54 -2.75 -2.55
C SER A 199 -1.32 -4.06 -2.43
N THR A 200 -0.69 -5.13 -1.99
CA THR A 200 -1.36 -6.37 -1.56
C THR A 200 -2.43 -6.08 -0.52
N GLY A 201 -2.16 -5.19 0.45
CA GLY A 201 -3.16 -4.74 1.42
C GLY A 201 -4.33 -4.02 0.75
N GLY A 202 -4.08 -3.22 -0.27
CA GLY A 202 -5.13 -2.63 -1.10
C GLY A 202 -6.01 -3.71 -1.76
N ARG A 203 -5.39 -4.72 -2.37
CA ARG A 203 -6.08 -5.89 -2.94
C ARG A 203 -6.96 -6.60 -1.90
N GLN A 204 -6.42 -6.85 -0.69
CA GLN A 204 -7.16 -7.49 0.40
C GLN A 204 -8.41 -6.71 0.80
N GLY A 205 -8.32 -5.36 0.85
CA GLY A 205 -9.48 -4.50 1.13
C GLY A 205 -10.57 -4.64 0.08
N TYR A 206 -10.22 -4.68 -1.21
CA TYR A 206 -11.20 -4.93 -2.28
C TYR A 206 -11.78 -6.33 -2.21
N PHE A 207 -10.96 -7.32 -1.84
CA PHE A 207 -11.46 -8.68 -1.66
C PHE A 207 -12.48 -8.74 -0.53
N ALA A 208 -12.22 -8.07 0.60
CA ALA A 208 -13.17 -7.97 1.70
C ALA A 208 -14.49 -7.33 1.25
N ALA A 209 -14.45 -6.23 0.49
CA ALA A 209 -15.66 -5.61 -0.06
C ALA A 209 -16.45 -6.55 -1.00
N GLN A 210 -15.78 -7.42 -1.74
CA GLN A 210 -16.39 -8.36 -2.68
C GLN A 210 -16.98 -9.58 -1.98
N HIS A 211 -16.30 -10.16 -1.00
CA HIS A 211 -16.63 -11.46 -0.43
C HIS A 211 -17.15 -11.41 1.00
N TYR A 212 -16.72 -10.42 1.80
CA TYR A 212 -17.09 -10.23 3.21
C TYR A 212 -17.63 -8.81 3.45
N PRO A 213 -18.74 -8.46 2.79
CA PRO A 213 -19.25 -7.09 2.76
C PRO A 213 -19.67 -6.52 4.12
N ASP A 214 -19.85 -7.39 5.12
CA ASP A 214 -20.27 -7.03 6.48
C ASP A 214 -19.08 -6.91 7.46
N ASP A 215 -17.85 -7.17 6.99
CA ASP A 215 -16.66 -7.09 7.84
C ASP A 215 -16.30 -5.65 8.21
N PHE A 216 -16.45 -4.72 7.27
CA PHE A 216 -15.99 -3.35 7.45
C PHE A 216 -17.04 -2.33 6.98
N ASP A 217 -17.26 -1.31 7.80
CA ASP A 217 -18.06 -0.13 7.45
C ASP A 217 -17.31 0.81 6.50
N GLY A 218 -15.98 0.87 6.65
CA GLY A 218 -15.11 1.66 5.82
C GLY A 218 -13.83 0.94 5.43
N ILE A 219 -13.51 0.95 4.15
CA ILE A 219 -12.29 0.34 3.60
C ILE A 219 -11.46 1.43 2.92
N MET A 220 -10.22 1.63 3.39
CA MET A 220 -9.20 2.42 2.71
C MET A 220 -8.19 1.48 2.05
N ALA A 221 -8.32 1.32 0.75
CA ALA A 221 -7.56 0.36 -0.06
C ALA A 221 -6.76 1.09 -1.14
N ASN A 222 -5.49 1.38 -0.86
CA ASN A 222 -4.66 2.26 -1.69
C ASN A 222 -3.79 1.47 -2.66
N ALA A 223 -3.46 2.06 -3.82
CA ALA A 223 -2.61 1.46 -4.85
C ALA A 223 -2.84 -0.07 -4.99
N PRO A 224 -4.09 -0.53 -5.18
CA PRO A 224 -4.46 -1.92 -4.97
C PRO A 224 -3.98 -2.83 -6.11
N ALA A 225 -3.33 -3.95 -5.78
CA ALA A 225 -2.88 -4.98 -6.73
C ALA A 225 -4.06 -5.85 -7.23
N LEU A 226 -5.09 -5.23 -7.82
CA LEU A 226 -6.36 -5.87 -8.17
C LEU A 226 -6.22 -7.03 -9.17
N PHE A 227 -5.31 -6.88 -10.13
CA PHE A 227 -5.06 -7.86 -11.18
C PHE A 227 -3.77 -8.62 -10.92
N THR A 228 -3.54 -9.07 -9.67
CA THR A 228 -2.30 -9.75 -9.26
C THR A 228 -1.78 -10.78 -10.28
N PRO A 229 -2.61 -11.64 -10.91
CA PRO A 229 -2.13 -12.61 -11.90
C PRO A 229 -1.56 -11.99 -13.18
N ARG A 230 -1.73 -10.67 -13.39
CA ARG A 230 -1.17 -9.89 -14.49
C ARG A 230 -0.09 -8.92 -14.03
N VAL A 231 -0.30 -8.30 -12.87
CA VAL A 231 0.66 -7.37 -12.25
C VAL A 231 1.96 -8.09 -11.96
N SER A 232 1.92 -9.21 -11.22
CA SER A 232 3.13 -9.88 -10.76
C SER A 232 4.06 -10.37 -11.88
N PRO A 233 3.58 -11.02 -12.96
CA PRO A 233 4.44 -11.28 -14.10
C PRO A 233 4.77 -10.02 -14.92
N GLY A 234 3.92 -8.97 -14.87
CA GLY A 234 4.19 -7.67 -15.46
C GLY A 234 5.38 -6.97 -14.79
N ASP A 235 5.51 -7.09 -13.47
CA ASP A 235 6.64 -6.53 -12.70
C ASP A 235 8.00 -7.18 -13.05
N PHE A 236 7.98 -8.37 -13.63
CA PHE A 236 9.17 -9.02 -14.15
C PHE A 236 9.60 -8.51 -15.55
N TRP A 237 8.71 -7.82 -16.25
CA TRP A 237 8.97 -7.32 -17.61
C TRP A 237 10.18 -6.41 -17.76
N PRO A 238 10.43 -5.40 -16.89
CA PRO A 238 11.62 -4.56 -17.00
C PRO A 238 12.93 -5.36 -16.92
N TYR A 239 13.01 -6.36 -16.03
CA TYR A 239 14.14 -7.26 -15.95
C TYR A 239 14.34 -8.07 -17.24
N LEU A 240 13.26 -8.58 -17.81
CA LEU A 240 13.32 -9.37 -19.04
C LEU A 240 13.81 -8.52 -20.22
N VAL A 241 13.29 -7.29 -20.40
CA VAL A 241 13.65 -6.44 -21.56
C VAL A 241 15.06 -5.90 -21.50
N MET A 242 15.66 -5.77 -20.31
CA MET A 242 17.07 -5.45 -20.18
C MET A 242 17.99 -6.54 -20.76
N GLY A 243 17.57 -7.82 -20.71
CA GLY A 243 18.32 -8.94 -21.29
C GLY A 243 19.75 -9.06 -20.79
N ASN A 244 20.54 -9.95 -21.36
CA ASN A 244 21.93 -10.18 -20.94
C ASN A 244 22.94 -9.20 -21.58
N ALA A 245 22.50 -8.38 -22.54
CA ALA A 245 23.43 -7.60 -23.37
C ALA A 245 23.47 -6.11 -23.07
N VAL A 246 22.46 -5.53 -22.42
CA VAL A 246 22.36 -4.07 -22.21
C VAL A 246 21.51 -3.77 -20.97
N ALA A 247 22.15 -3.76 -19.81
CA ALA A 247 21.57 -3.17 -18.60
C ALA A 247 22.01 -1.69 -18.53
N PRO A 248 21.14 -0.69 -18.75
CA PRO A 248 21.52 0.71 -18.55
C PRO A 248 21.85 0.95 -17.07
N PRO A 249 22.91 1.71 -16.74
CA PRO A 249 23.13 2.14 -15.36
C PRO A 249 21.99 3.04 -14.86
N GLN A 250 21.79 3.16 -13.54
CA GLN A 250 20.67 3.92 -12.96
C GLN A 250 20.69 5.41 -13.36
N CYS A 251 21.84 6.02 -13.52
CA CYS A 251 21.98 7.39 -14.03
C CYS A 251 21.31 7.59 -15.40
N ILE A 252 21.36 6.59 -16.28
CA ILE A 252 20.69 6.63 -17.58
C ILE A 252 19.17 6.55 -17.40
N PHE A 253 18.67 5.67 -16.54
CA PHE A 253 17.24 5.61 -16.21
C PHE A 253 16.75 6.92 -15.57
N SER A 254 17.51 7.50 -14.66
CA SER A 254 17.21 8.81 -14.05
C SER A 254 17.15 9.94 -15.09
N ALA A 255 18.05 9.93 -16.08
CA ALA A 255 18.01 10.90 -17.18
C ALA A 255 16.74 10.77 -18.04
N PHE A 256 16.30 9.54 -18.31
CA PHE A 256 15.03 9.31 -19.01
C PHE A 256 13.82 9.75 -18.18
N GLN A 257 13.82 9.47 -16.87
CA GLN A 257 12.77 9.93 -15.97
C GLN A 257 12.66 11.46 -15.96
N ALA A 258 13.78 12.16 -15.76
CA ALA A 258 13.82 13.62 -15.76
C ALA A 258 13.32 14.21 -17.08
N ALA A 259 13.78 13.68 -18.23
CA ALA A 259 13.32 14.13 -19.53
C ALA A 259 11.84 13.83 -19.79
N THR A 260 11.31 12.73 -19.26
CA THR A 260 9.87 12.44 -19.35
C THR A 260 9.05 13.45 -18.55
N ILE A 261 9.52 13.80 -17.34
CA ILE A 261 8.86 14.83 -16.52
C ILE A 261 8.90 16.17 -17.24
N GLU A 262 10.08 16.60 -17.73
CA GLU A 262 10.22 17.86 -18.47
C GLU A 262 9.29 17.96 -19.67
N ALA A 263 9.15 16.87 -20.44
CA ALA A 263 8.32 16.82 -21.64
C ALA A 263 6.81 16.81 -21.33
N CYS A 264 6.39 16.16 -20.25
CA CYS A 264 4.96 15.84 -20.03
C CYS A 264 4.31 16.66 -18.91
N ASP A 265 5.09 17.29 -18.03
CA ASP A 265 4.60 18.18 -16.98
C ASP A 265 3.69 19.30 -17.54
N PRO A 266 4.04 20.04 -18.60
CA PRO A 266 3.20 21.13 -19.10
C PRO A 266 1.81 20.74 -19.61
N HIS A 267 1.53 19.46 -19.81
CA HIS A 267 0.29 18.97 -20.44
C HIS A 267 -0.97 19.12 -19.58
N ASP A 268 -0.85 19.34 -18.29
CA ASP A 268 -1.98 19.65 -17.38
C ASP A 268 -2.23 21.17 -17.21
N GLY A 269 -1.32 22.01 -17.78
CA GLY A 269 -1.40 23.46 -17.77
C GLY A 269 -0.53 24.12 -16.69
N ALA A 270 0.17 23.34 -15.85
CA ALA A 270 1.17 23.81 -14.91
C ALA A 270 2.58 23.39 -15.36
N VAL A 271 3.61 24.08 -14.92
CA VAL A 271 5.01 23.65 -14.99
C VAL A 271 5.49 23.58 -13.55
N ASP A 272 5.21 22.45 -12.92
CA ASP A 272 5.43 22.26 -11.50
C ASP A 272 6.20 20.96 -11.17
N GLY A 273 6.73 20.28 -12.20
CA GLY A 273 7.47 19.04 -12.08
C GLY A 273 6.58 17.83 -11.76
N LEU A 274 5.24 17.96 -11.88
CA LEU A 274 4.29 16.89 -11.60
C LEU A 274 3.46 16.54 -12.84
N ILE A 275 3.46 15.30 -13.27
CA ILE A 275 2.62 14.85 -14.38
C ILE A 275 1.23 14.52 -13.84
N SER A 276 0.26 15.45 -13.96
CA SER A 276 -1.15 15.22 -13.55
C SER A 276 -2.03 14.63 -14.66
N ALA A 277 -1.54 14.62 -15.92
CA ALA A 277 -2.24 14.09 -17.08
C ALA A 277 -1.37 13.07 -17.86
N PRO A 278 -1.00 11.95 -17.24
CA PRO A 278 -0.07 10.97 -17.83
C PRO A 278 -0.58 10.37 -19.15
N GLU A 279 -1.89 10.37 -19.37
CA GLU A 279 -2.50 9.90 -20.62
C GLU A 279 -2.24 10.82 -21.84
N LYS A 280 -1.70 12.01 -21.61
CA LYS A 280 -1.31 12.95 -22.67
C LYS A 280 0.18 12.93 -22.97
N CYS A 281 0.95 12.19 -22.15
CA CYS A 281 2.38 12.13 -22.31
C CYS A 281 2.77 11.29 -23.54
N ASP A 282 3.45 11.91 -24.49
CA ASP A 282 3.90 11.32 -25.75
C ASP A 282 5.43 11.28 -25.88
N PHE A 283 6.14 11.28 -24.75
CA PHE A 283 7.60 11.28 -24.70
C PHE A 283 8.22 10.11 -25.48
N ASP A 284 9.07 10.43 -26.48
CA ASP A 284 9.86 9.44 -27.21
C ASP A 284 11.29 9.34 -26.63
N PRO A 285 11.65 8.19 -26.02
CA PRO A 285 13.00 7.98 -25.50
C PRO A 285 14.13 8.19 -26.52
N LYS A 286 13.88 8.05 -27.82
CA LYS A 286 14.87 8.27 -28.88
C LYS A 286 15.41 9.70 -28.93
N THR A 287 14.68 10.68 -28.40
CA THR A 287 15.10 12.09 -28.32
C THR A 287 16.35 12.32 -27.47
N LEU A 288 16.69 11.35 -26.60
CA LEU A 288 17.90 11.42 -25.78
C LEU A 288 19.10 10.71 -26.39
N VAL A 289 18.96 9.99 -27.50
CA VAL A 289 20.08 9.27 -28.11
C VAL A 289 21.19 10.23 -28.53
N GLY A 290 22.43 9.89 -28.18
CA GLY A 290 23.62 10.73 -28.40
C GLY A 290 23.92 11.71 -27.28
N LYS A 291 22.97 11.97 -26.35
CA LYS A 291 23.25 12.82 -25.17
C LYS A 291 24.25 12.13 -24.24
N LYS A 292 25.17 12.91 -23.69
CA LYS A 292 26.17 12.48 -22.71
C LYS A 292 25.65 12.82 -21.32
N ILE A 293 25.53 11.79 -20.47
CA ILE A 293 25.03 11.90 -19.09
C ILE A 293 26.19 11.66 -18.13
N ASP A 294 26.30 12.50 -17.11
CA ASP A 294 27.21 12.27 -16.00
C ASP A 294 26.71 11.10 -15.15
N CYS A 295 27.59 10.11 -14.97
CA CYS A 295 27.29 8.85 -14.30
C CYS A 295 28.42 8.52 -13.30
N PRO A 296 28.47 9.19 -12.15
CA PRO A 296 29.51 8.97 -11.14
C PRO A 296 29.63 7.52 -10.70
N GLU A 297 28.50 6.80 -10.68
CA GLU A 297 28.42 5.40 -10.27
C GLU A 297 29.23 4.45 -11.16
N VAL A 298 29.49 4.81 -12.43
CA VAL A 298 30.35 4.04 -13.36
C VAL A 298 31.67 4.73 -13.62
N GLY A 299 32.03 5.73 -12.80
CA GLY A 299 33.34 6.42 -12.86
C GLY A 299 33.48 7.45 -13.98
N GLY A 300 32.39 7.95 -14.56
CA GLY A 300 32.48 8.93 -15.63
C GLY A 300 31.15 9.23 -16.32
N SER A 301 31.23 9.66 -17.58
CA SER A 301 30.02 9.97 -18.36
C SER A 301 29.67 8.84 -19.31
N VAL A 302 28.39 8.61 -19.52
CA VAL A 302 27.82 7.60 -20.44
C VAL A 302 27.04 8.28 -21.54
N VAL A 303 27.23 7.84 -22.80
CA VAL A 303 26.40 8.31 -23.93
C VAL A 303 25.17 7.43 -24.05
N ILE A 304 23.99 8.06 -24.12
CA ILE A 304 22.73 7.35 -24.35
C ILE A 304 22.74 6.75 -25.75
N THR A 305 22.55 5.44 -25.85
CA THR A 305 22.52 4.68 -27.09
C THR A 305 21.10 4.38 -27.56
N HIS A 306 20.92 3.98 -28.83
CA HIS A 306 19.66 3.45 -29.34
C HIS A 306 19.18 2.22 -28.53
N LYS A 307 20.11 1.40 -28.02
CA LYS A 307 19.75 0.24 -27.19
C LYS A 307 19.14 0.68 -25.84
N HIS A 308 19.72 1.69 -25.19
CA HIS A 308 19.15 2.28 -23.96
C HIS A 308 17.73 2.82 -24.20
N ALA A 309 17.53 3.60 -25.27
CA ALA A 309 16.22 4.13 -25.64
C ALA A 309 15.20 3.01 -25.93
N THR A 310 15.63 1.91 -26.57
CA THR A 310 14.76 0.77 -26.85
C THR A 310 14.34 0.04 -25.58
N VAL A 311 15.23 -0.18 -24.63
CA VAL A 311 14.92 -0.76 -23.32
C VAL A 311 13.89 0.10 -22.59
N VAL A 312 14.13 1.41 -22.50
CA VAL A 312 13.21 2.34 -21.82
C VAL A 312 11.84 2.37 -22.53
N ALA A 313 11.80 2.44 -23.86
CA ALA A 313 10.55 2.41 -24.61
C ALA A 313 9.71 1.16 -24.30
N LYS A 314 10.34 -0.02 -24.24
CA LYS A 314 9.66 -1.27 -23.91
C LYS A 314 9.16 -1.31 -22.47
N ILE A 315 9.91 -0.72 -21.52
CA ILE A 315 9.48 -0.63 -20.11
C ILE A 315 8.26 0.29 -19.99
N LEU A 316 8.26 1.43 -20.68
CA LEU A 316 7.13 2.37 -20.69
C LEU A 316 5.89 1.80 -21.38
N GLN A 317 6.08 1.03 -22.46
CA GLN A 317 4.98 0.35 -23.16
C GLN A 317 4.33 -0.77 -22.33
N GLY A 318 5.11 -1.42 -21.47
CA GLY A 318 4.67 -2.56 -20.67
C GLY A 318 4.78 -3.91 -21.37
N ALA A 319 4.28 -4.93 -20.70
CA ALA A 319 4.39 -6.31 -21.17
C ALA A 319 3.48 -6.56 -22.38
N HIS A 320 4.09 -7.14 -23.42
CA HIS A 320 3.41 -7.55 -24.66
C HIS A 320 3.84 -8.97 -25.06
N THR A 321 3.01 -9.67 -25.84
CA THR A 321 3.37 -10.93 -26.47
C THR A 321 4.45 -10.73 -27.53
N SER A 322 5.02 -11.82 -28.01
CA SER A 322 5.95 -11.81 -29.16
C SER A 322 5.30 -11.30 -30.46
N THR A 323 3.96 -11.35 -30.55
CA THR A 323 3.15 -10.81 -31.64
C THR A 323 2.71 -9.37 -31.46
N GLY A 324 3.00 -8.76 -30.30
CA GLY A 324 2.67 -7.37 -29.98
C GLY A 324 1.34 -7.17 -29.25
N ASP A 325 0.68 -8.25 -28.83
CA ASP A 325 -0.58 -8.13 -28.06
C ASP A 325 -0.32 -7.68 -26.65
N PHE A 326 -1.16 -6.79 -26.14
CA PHE A 326 -1.05 -6.22 -24.79
C PHE A 326 -1.30 -7.26 -23.70
N LEU A 327 -0.36 -7.36 -22.75
CA LEU A 327 -0.48 -8.21 -21.57
C LEU A 327 -0.73 -7.39 -20.29
N TRP A 328 0.12 -6.39 -20.03
CA TRP A 328 0.00 -5.50 -18.88
C TRP A 328 0.69 -4.15 -19.08
N TYR A 329 0.27 -3.16 -18.31
CA TYR A 329 0.78 -1.79 -18.33
C TYR A 329 2.26 -1.70 -17.93
N GLY A 330 2.98 -0.76 -18.52
CA GLY A 330 4.35 -0.42 -18.16
C GLY A 330 4.46 0.68 -17.11
N ASN A 331 5.69 1.12 -16.85
CA ASN A 331 5.93 2.23 -15.95
C ASN A 331 5.17 3.46 -16.41
N PRO A 332 4.41 4.13 -15.50
CA PRO A 332 3.78 5.39 -15.83
C PRO A 332 4.83 6.48 -16.16
N PRO A 333 4.48 7.45 -17.01
CA PRO A 333 5.35 8.59 -17.27
C PRO A 333 5.79 9.29 -15.98
N GLY A 334 7.11 9.54 -15.86
CA GLY A 334 7.71 10.15 -14.68
C GLY A 334 7.93 9.22 -13.48
N ALA A 335 7.48 7.97 -13.52
CA ALA A 335 7.81 7.00 -12.49
C ALA A 335 9.30 6.64 -12.50
N ALA A 336 9.87 6.39 -11.34
CA ALA A 336 11.23 5.91 -11.20
C ALA A 336 11.38 4.49 -11.77
N PHE A 337 12.58 4.15 -12.23
CA PHE A 337 12.87 2.84 -12.81
C PHE A 337 13.53 1.87 -11.82
N ASP A 338 14.18 2.39 -10.80
CA ASP A 338 15.05 1.65 -9.87
C ASP A 338 14.37 0.49 -9.13
N GLY A 339 13.05 0.54 -8.95
CA GLY A 339 12.29 -0.53 -8.29
C GLY A 339 12.16 -1.81 -9.11
N LEU A 340 11.83 -1.68 -10.42
CA LEU A 340 11.60 -2.81 -11.33
C LEU A 340 12.73 -3.02 -12.33
N ALA A 341 13.40 -1.95 -12.76
CA ALA A 341 14.60 -1.98 -13.62
C ALA A 341 15.85 -1.68 -12.80
N ASN A 342 16.05 -2.47 -11.76
CA ASN A 342 17.16 -2.29 -10.82
C ASN A 342 18.47 -2.79 -11.42
N THR A 343 19.48 -1.91 -11.48
CA THR A 343 20.80 -2.20 -12.05
C THR A 343 21.92 -1.71 -11.13
N PRO A 344 22.11 -2.35 -9.95
CA PRO A 344 23.18 -2.02 -9.03
C PRO A 344 24.55 -2.34 -9.62
N ILE A 345 25.59 -1.69 -9.10
CA ILE A 345 26.98 -2.03 -9.41
C ILE A 345 27.48 -3.02 -8.37
N ILE A 346 27.77 -4.24 -8.83
CA ILE A 346 28.27 -5.33 -7.99
C ILE A 346 29.66 -5.71 -8.52
N ASN A 347 30.68 -5.62 -7.67
CA ASN A 347 32.07 -5.90 -8.03
C ASN A 347 32.56 -5.13 -9.28
N GLY A 348 32.09 -3.88 -9.45
CA GLY A 348 32.46 -3.02 -10.58
C GLY A 348 31.68 -3.28 -11.88
N ASN A 349 30.76 -4.22 -11.90
CA ASN A 349 29.88 -4.54 -13.04
C ASN A 349 28.46 -4.07 -12.80
N ILE A 350 27.80 -3.61 -13.86
CA ILE A 350 26.37 -3.33 -13.82
C ILE A 350 25.62 -4.68 -13.88
N GLU A 351 24.93 -5.01 -12.81
CA GLU A 351 24.13 -6.23 -12.70
C GLU A 351 22.65 -5.88 -12.78
N ARG A 352 21.86 -6.62 -13.56
CA ARG A 352 20.41 -6.49 -13.49
C ARG A 352 19.87 -7.38 -12.37
N VAL A 353 19.04 -6.82 -11.52
CA VAL A 353 18.43 -7.54 -10.40
C VAL A 353 16.91 -7.50 -10.56
N PRO A 354 16.22 -8.66 -10.60
CA PRO A 354 14.77 -8.68 -10.72
C PRO A 354 14.11 -8.18 -9.44
N PHE A 355 12.92 -7.62 -9.59
CA PHE A 355 12.07 -7.35 -8.43
C PHE A 355 11.72 -8.67 -7.75
N SER A 356 12.10 -8.81 -6.48
CA SER A 356 12.07 -10.08 -5.76
C SER A 356 10.68 -10.73 -5.69
N ALA A 357 9.60 -9.94 -5.52
CA ALA A 357 8.25 -10.49 -5.49
C ALA A 357 7.78 -10.95 -6.87
N GLY A 358 8.17 -10.24 -7.94
CA GLY A 358 7.89 -10.66 -9.32
C GLY A 358 8.63 -11.94 -9.69
N GLU A 359 9.92 -12.05 -9.31
CA GLU A 359 10.70 -13.28 -9.53
C GLU A 359 10.14 -14.46 -8.74
N ALA A 360 9.84 -14.27 -7.44
CA ALA A 360 9.23 -15.29 -6.59
C ALA A 360 7.88 -15.76 -7.15
N TRP A 361 7.09 -14.84 -7.72
CA TRP A 361 5.85 -15.18 -8.40
C TRP A 361 6.09 -16.12 -9.57
N MET A 362 7.06 -15.82 -10.43
CA MET A 362 7.39 -16.65 -11.59
C MET A 362 7.89 -18.03 -11.18
N ARG A 363 8.78 -18.11 -10.16
CA ARG A 363 9.36 -19.36 -9.67
C ARG A 363 8.35 -20.23 -8.91
N TYR A 364 7.77 -19.68 -7.86
CA TYR A 364 7.04 -20.48 -6.86
C TYR A 364 5.55 -20.61 -7.20
N PHE A 365 4.93 -19.55 -7.66
CA PHE A 365 3.49 -19.60 -7.96
C PHE A 365 3.23 -20.20 -9.33
N VAL A 366 3.93 -19.73 -10.36
CA VAL A 366 3.58 -20.06 -11.73
C VAL A 366 4.33 -21.27 -12.24
N ALA A 367 5.66 -21.27 -12.23
CA ALA A 367 6.46 -22.40 -12.67
C ALA A 367 6.33 -23.59 -11.72
N GLN A 368 6.23 -23.33 -10.42
CA GLN A 368 6.31 -24.31 -9.33
C GLN A 368 7.69 -25.00 -9.34
N ASP A 369 8.72 -24.20 -9.63
CA ASP A 369 10.10 -24.60 -9.76
C ASP A 369 11.01 -23.59 -9.05
N PRO A 370 11.53 -23.92 -7.85
CA PRO A 370 12.46 -23.06 -7.13
C PRO A 370 13.76 -22.79 -7.88
N ASP A 371 14.14 -23.66 -8.78
CA ASP A 371 15.39 -23.59 -9.53
C ASP A 371 15.23 -22.98 -10.94
N LEU A 372 14.04 -22.45 -11.25
CA LEU A 372 13.78 -21.80 -12.54
C LEU A 372 14.87 -20.77 -12.87
N ASP A 373 15.53 -20.96 -14.00
CA ASP A 373 16.54 -20.02 -14.51
C ASP A 373 15.87 -18.75 -15.06
N THR A 374 15.69 -17.77 -14.18
CA THR A 374 15.11 -16.46 -14.56
C THR A 374 16.13 -15.58 -15.29
N ALA A 375 17.43 -15.84 -15.13
CA ALA A 375 18.49 -15.04 -15.77
C ALA A 375 18.54 -15.21 -17.28
N HIS A 376 18.24 -16.40 -17.77
CA HIS A 376 18.22 -16.71 -19.21
C HIS A 376 16.80 -16.88 -19.77
N MET A 377 15.77 -16.37 -19.04
CA MET A 377 14.39 -16.44 -19.50
C MET A 377 14.20 -15.72 -20.85
N THR A 378 13.55 -16.39 -21.77
CA THR A 378 13.19 -15.82 -23.10
C THR A 378 11.84 -15.10 -23.05
N TYR A 379 11.57 -14.22 -24.02
CA TYR A 379 10.25 -13.60 -24.18
C TYR A 379 9.14 -14.66 -24.29
N ARG A 380 9.37 -15.74 -25.06
CA ARG A 380 8.41 -16.83 -25.23
C ARG A 380 8.10 -17.53 -23.90
N THR A 381 9.13 -17.89 -23.13
CA THR A 381 8.94 -18.54 -21.82
C THR A 381 8.19 -17.61 -20.87
N SER A 382 8.51 -16.31 -20.87
CA SER A 382 7.81 -15.33 -20.06
C SER A 382 6.33 -15.18 -20.45
N GLU A 383 6.00 -15.20 -21.74
CA GLU A 383 4.64 -15.16 -22.27
C GLU A 383 3.82 -16.40 -21.86
N GLU A 384 4.43 -17.60 -21.95
CA GLU A 384 3.82 -18.86 -21.52
C GLU A 384 3.52 -18.83 -20.00
N LEU A 385 4.49 -18.36 -19.19
CA LEU A 385 4.29 -18.20 -17.73
C LEU A 385 3.27 -17.11 -17.40
N PHE A 386 3.23 -16.01 -18.14
CA PHE A 386 2.21 -14.98 -17.99
C PHE A 386 0.80 -15.57 -18.19
N SER A 387 0.62 -16.31 -19.26
CA SER A 387 -0.66 -16.97 -19.60
C SER A 387 -1.04 -17.99 -18.53
N LYS A 388 -0.08 -18.77 -18.04
CA LYS A 388 -0.27 -19.74 -16.95
C LYS A 388 -0.64 -19.03 -15.64
N SER A 389 -0.02 -17.88 -15.31
CA SER A 389 -0.37 -17.05 -14.16
C SER A 389 -1.84 -16.64 -14.19
N VAL A 390 -2.30 -16.11 -15.31
CA VAL A 390 -3.69 -15.69 -15.49
C VAL A 390 -4.65 -16.88 -15.33
N SER A 391 -4.32 -18.02 -15.94
CA SER A 391 -5.16 -19.23 -15.88
C SER A 391 -5.28 -19.80 -14.46
N LEU A 392 -4.16 -19.86 -13.71
CA LEU A 392 -4.14 -20.50 -12.39
C LEU A 392 -4.74 -19.61 -11.29
N PHE A 393 -4.59 -18.28 -11.38
CA PHE A 393 -4.80 -17.42 -10.23
C PHE A 393 -5.91 -16.37 -10.39
N THR A 394 -6.57 -16.25 -11.56
CA THR A 394 -7.63 -15.26 -11.73
C THR A 394 -8.76 -15.46 -10.73
N ASP A 395 -9.19 -16.69 -10.50
CA ASP A 395 -10.33 -16.96 -9.62
C ASP A 395 -10.02 -16.77 -8.13
N ILE A 396 -8.75 -16.91 -7.72
CA ILE A 396 -8.38 -16.81 -6.29
C ILE A 396 -7.67 -15.51 -5.91
N LEU A 397 -6.90 -14.91 -6.83
CA LEU A 397 -6.11 -13.70 -6.58
C LEU A 397 -6.42 -12.55 -7.54
N GLY A 398 -7.28 -12.77 -8.54
CA GLY A 398 -7.80 -11.72 -9.40
C GLY A 398 -8.96 -10.99 -8.70
N THR A 399 -8.64 -9.95 -7.96
CA THR A 399 -9.60 -9.19 -7.14
C THR A 399 -10.30 -8.12 -7.99
N ASP A 400 -10.68 -8.46 -9.21
CA ASP A 400 -11.23 -7.50 -10.17
C ASP A 400 -12.72 -7.73 -10.52
N ASN A 401 -13.44 -8.45 -9.65
CA ASN A 401 -14.88 -8.60 -9.75
C ASN A 401 -15.57 -7.23 -9.56
N PRO A 402 -16.33 -6.72 -10.56
CA PRO A 402 -16.93 -5.40 -10.48
C PRO A 402 -18.31 -5.39 -9.81
N ASP A 403 -18.73 -6.47 -9.16
CA ASP A 403 -20.01 -6.51 -8.45
C ASP A 403 -19.82 -6.25 -6.96
N LEU A 404 -20.04 -5.01 -6.53
CA LEU A 404 -20.05 -4.58 -5.14
C LEU A 404 -21.48 -4.35 -4.61
N THR A 405 -22.50 -4.99 -5.19
CA THR A 405 -23.91 -4.80 -4.82
C THR A 405 -24.16 -5.11 -3.34
N ARG A 406 -23.57 -6.18 -2.80
CA ARG A 406 -23.71 -6.56 -1.39
C ARG A 406 -23.04 -5.54 -0.48
N PHE A 407 -21.82 -5.10 -0.79
CA PHE A 407 -21.09 -4.09 -0.03
C PHE A 407 -21.80 -2.72 -0.01
N LYS A 408 -22.37 -2.30 -1.15
CA LYS A 408 -23.21 -1.11 -1.20
C LYS A 408 -24.46 -1.26 -0.32
N LYS A 409 -25.11 -2.43 -0.33
CA LYS A 409 -26.31 -2.71 0.47
C LYS A 409 -26.04 -2.75 1.97
N SER A 410 -24.85 -3.21 2.40
CA SER A 410 -24.44 -3.16 3.81
C SER A 410 -24.12 -1.74 4.31
N GLY A 411 -24.09 -0.75 3.40
CA GLY A 411 -23.76 0.64 3.75
C GLY A 411 -22.27 0.97 3.70
N GLY A 412 -21.43 0.00 3.35
CA GLY A 412 -19.97 0.12 3.31
C GLY A 412 -19.47 1.24 2.39
N LYS A 413 -18.33 1.84 2.75
CA LYS A 413 -17.63 2.88 1.98
C LYS A 413 -16.23 2.44 1.61
N LEU A 414 -15.87 2.55 0.33
CA LEU A 414 -14.55 2.21 -0.20
C LEU A 414 -13.86 3.49 -0.70
N LEU A 415 -12.72 3.82 -0.11
CA LEU A 415 -11.88 4.93 -0.52
C LEU A 415 -10.54 4.38 -1.00
N THR A 416 -10.14 4.81 -2.19
CA THR A 416 -8.84 4.48 -2.77
C THR A 416 -8.12 5.77 -3.16
N TRP A 417 -6.83 5.87 -2.86
CA TRP A 417 -5.95 6.77 -3.55
C TRP A 417 -4.80 6.01 -4.19
N HIS A 418 -4.26 6.55 -5.30
CA HIS A 418 -3.23 5.89 -6.08
C HIS A 418 -2.24 6.92 -6.65
N GLY A 419 -0.94 6.66 -6.50
CA GLY A 419 0.11 7.50 -7.07
C GLY A 419 0.15 7.39 -8.59
N LEU A 420 0.26 8.52 -9.29
CA LEU A 420 0.41 8.51 -10.75
C LEU A 420 1.83 8.12 -11.22
N ALA A 421 2.82 8.16 -10.31
CA ALA A 421 4.18 7.70 -10.54
C ALA A 421 4.48 6.34 -9.88
N ASP A 422 3.46 5.52 -9.65
CA ASP A 422 3.60 4.19 -9.09
C ASP A 422 4.10 3.20 -10.15
N ALA A 423 5.37 2.78 -10.03
CA ALA A 423 6.00 1.86 -10.96
C ALA A 423 5.62 0.39 -10.69
N TYR A 424 5.28 0.01 -9.44
CA TYR A 424 4.98 -1.37 -9.08
C TYR A 424 3.52 -1.74 -9.40
N ILE A 425 2.58 -1.02 -8.81
CA ILE A 425 1.16 -1.22 -9.10
C ILE A 425 0.68 -0.05 -9.94
N THR A 426 0.73 -0.20 -11.25
CA THR A 426 0.45 0.92 -12.14
C THR A 426 -1.01 1.36 -12.05
N HIS A 427 -1.25 2.66 -11.89
CA HIS A 427 -2.57 3.26 -11.69
C HIS A 427 -3.62 2.92 -12.77
N PRO A 428 -3.27 2.59 -14.04
CA PRO A 428 -4.27 2.16 -15.03
C PRO A 428 -5.03 0.90 -14.64
N GLY A 429 -4.45 0.04 -13.78
CA GLY A 429 -5.19 -1.10 -13.20
C GLY A 429 -6.38 -0.62 -12.36
N THR A 430 -6.19 0.37 -11.51
CA THR A 430 -7.25 0.95 -10.66
C THR A 430 -8.32 1.67 -11.47
N THR A 431 -7.93 2.49 -12.45
CA THR A 431 -8.91 3.18 -13.30
C THR A 431 -9.69 2.22 -14.19
N ARG A 432 -9.04 1.17 -14.70
CA ARG A 432 -9.72 0.07 -15.41
C ARG A 432 -10.76 -0.65 -14.55
N TYR A 433 -10.44 -0.90 -13.27
CA TYR A 433 -11.42 -1.47 -12.34
C TYR A 433 -12.60 -0.53 -12.12
N TRP A 434 -12.35 0.78 -11.89
CA TRP A 434 -13.39 1.78 -11.77
C TRP A 434 -14.32 1.79 -12.98
N ASP A 435 -13.77 1.71 -14.20
CA ASP A 435 -14.55 1.64 -15.44
C ASP A 435 -15.39 0.37 -15.56
N LYS A 436 -14.87 -0.78 -15.13
CA LYS A 436 -15.63 -2.04 -15.06
C LYS A 436 -16.77 -1.92 -14.04
N LEU A 437 -16.46 -1.37 -12.87
CA LEU A 437 -17.42 -1.23 -11.76
C LEU A 437 -18.58 -0.29 -12.13
N GLN A 438 -18.30 0.90 -12.68
CA GLN A 438 -19.35 1.82 -13.07
C GLN A 438 -20.30 1.25 -14.12
N LYS A 439 -19.76 0.51 -15.10
CA LYS A 439 -20.57 -0.19 -16.11
C LYS A 439 -21.46 -1.26 -15.48
N ARG A 440 -20.95 -2.03 -14.52
CA ARG A 440 -21.66 -3.10 -13.82
C ARG A 440 -22.74 -2.57 -12.87
N MET A 441 -22.44 -1.46 -12.17
CA MET A 441 -23.25 -0.94 -11.05
C MET A 441 -24.25 0.16 -11.44
N GLY A 442 -24.41 0.47 -12.73
CA GLY A 442 -25.41 1.43 -13.20
C GLY A 442 -24.91 2.88 -13.30
N GLY A 443 -23.61 3.07 -13.51
CA GLY A 443 -22.99 4.35 -13.85
C GLY A 443 -22.22 5.02 -12.72
N ALA A 444 -21.42 6.02 -13.10
CA ALA A 444 -20.51 6.74 -12.20
C ALA A 444 -21.22 7.34 -10.98
N LYS A 445 -22.38 7.97 -11.17
CA LYS A 445 -23.18 8.56 -10.08
C LYS A 445 -23.60 7.51 -9.04
N THR A 446 -23.91 6.29 -9.49
CA THR A 446 -24.32 5.20 -8.58
C THR A 446 -23.17 4.73 -7.68
N ILE A 447 -21.95 4.68 -8.23
CA ILE A 447 -20.79 4.23 -7.46
C ILE A 447 -20.19 5.33 -6.59
N ASP A 448 -20.35 6.60 -6.94
CA ASP A 448 -19.82 7.76 -6.18
C ASP A 448 -20.39 7.83 -4.74
N ASP A 449 -21.54 7.23 -4.49
CA ASP A 449 -22.16 7.15 -3.16
C ASP A 449 -21.41 6.25 -2.18
N PHE A 450 -20.60 5.29 -2.67
CA PHE A 450 -19.95 4.31 -1.81
C PHE A 450 -18.50 3.99 -2.20
N TYR A 451 -18.03 4.41 -3.38
CA TYR A 451 -16.68 4.16 -3.87
C TYR A 451 -16.08 5.41 -4.53
N ARG A 452 -14.91 5.85 -4.04
CA ARG A 452 -14.15 6.97 -4.59
C ARG A 452 -12.68 6.65 -4.78
N VAL A 453 -12.14 7.06 -5.92
CA VAL A 453 -10.73 6.93 -6.28
C VAL A 453 -10.12 8.32 -6.43
N PHE A 454 -8.94 8.53 -5.87
CA PHE A 454 -8.18 9.78 -5.98
C PHE A 454 -6.80 9.48 -6.57
N LEU A 455 -6.42 10.18 -7.61
CA LEU A 455 -5.11 10.01 -8.24
C LEU A 455 -4.16 11.12 -7.78
N ALA A 456 -2.96 10.73 -7.31
CA ALA A 456 -1.98 11.62 -6.70
C ALA A 456 -0.78 11.83 -7.65
N PRO A 457 -0.65 13.01 -8.31
CA PRO A 457 0.45 13.30 -9.22
C PRO A 457 1.81 13.19 -8.54
N GLY A 458 2.78 12.55 -9.21
CA GLY A 458 4.15 12.42 -8.74
C GLY A 458 4.37 11.52 -7.53
N VAL A 459 3.30 10.95 -6.95
CA VAL A 459 3.41 10.02 -5.84
C VAL A 459 3.74 8.61 -6.36
N ALA A 460 4.72 7.97 -5.74
CA ALA A 460 5.14 6.61 -6.04
C ALA A 460 4.25 5.55 -5.33
N HIS A 461 4.76 4.33 -5.19
CA HIS A 461 4.00 3.22 -4.60
C HIS A 461 3.75 3.40 -3.11
N CYS A 462 2.49 3.49 -2.70
CA CYS A 462 2.02 3.64 -1.32
C CYS A 462 2.47 4.91 -0.58
N ALA A 463 3.53 5.54 -1.00
CA ALA A 463 4.12 6.78 -0.47
C ALA A 463 5.35 7.18 -1.29
N GLY A 464 6.01 8.26 -0.90
CA GLY A 464 7.24 8.72 -1.57
C GLY A 464 7.00 9.26 -2.96
N GLY A 465 8.04 9.24 -3.80
CA GLY A 465 8.05 9.98 -5.07
C GLY A 465 8.34 11.46 -4.83
N TYR A 466 7.91 12.30 -5.77
CA TYR A 466 8.17 13.74 -5.76
C TYR A 466 6.89 14.58 -5.67
N GLY A 467 5.74 13.94 -5.49
CA GLY A 467 4.43 14.59 -5.35
C GLY A 467 3.88 14.58 -3.93
N PRO A 468 2.84 15.39 -3.66
CA PRO A 468 2.20 15.46 -2.35
C PRO A 468 1.32 14.24 -2.07
N VAL A 469 1.50 13.64 -0.89
CA VAL A 469 0.75 12.46 -0.42
C VAL A 469 -0.51 12.91 0.33
N PRO A 470 -1.65 12.18 0.22
CA PRO A 470 -2.86 12.48 0.98
C PRO A 470 -2.62 12.55 2.49
N VAL A 471 -3.15 13.60 3.13
CA VAL A 471 -3.08 13.82 4.57
C VAL A 471 -4.36 13.29 5.22
N ASP A 472 -4.23 12.42 6.23
CA ASP A 472 -5.33 11.82 6.98
C ASP A 472 -6.49 11.25 6.12
N PRO A 473 -6.23 10.44 5.09
CA PRO A 473 -7.30 9.91 4.24
C PRO A 473 -8.27 8.98 5.02
N LEU A 474 -7.80 8.29 6.07
CA LEU A 474 -8.66 7.50 6.95
C LEU A 474 -9.68 8.39 7.68
N LYS A 475 -9.29 9.56 8.16
CA LYS A 475 -10.20 10.52 8.79
C LYS A 475 -11.28 11.02 7.81
N ALA A 476 -10.94 11.16 6.53
CA ALA A 476 -11.93 11.48 5.50
C ALA A 476 -12.93 10.33 5.30
N LEU A 477 -12.45 9.08 5.30
CA LEU A 477 -13.30 7.89 5.23
C LEU A 477 -14.23 7.76 6.45
N VAL A 478 -13.70 7.95 7.67
CA VAL A 478 -14.50 7.94 8.92
C VAL A 478 -15.62 8.97 8.85
N ARG A 479 -15.33 10.19 8.41
CA ARG A 479 -16.38 11.23 8.23
C ARG A 479 -17.42 10.85 7.19
N TRP A 480 -17.03 10.08 6.18
CA TRP A 480 -17.96 9.58 5.17
C TRP A 480 -18.87 8.49 5.74
N VAL A 481 -18.29 7.49 6.42
CA VAL A 481 -19.04 6.39 7.04
C VAL A 481 -20.01 6.90 8.12
N GLU A 482 -19.50 7.66 9.09
CA GLU A 482 -20.25 8.01 10.31
C GLU A 482 -21.08 9.29 10.15
N GLY A 483 -20.67 10.20 9.29
CA GLY A 483 -21.34 11.48 9.09
C GLY A 483 -21.99 11.67 7.72
N GLY A 484 -21.94 10.67 6.83
CA GLY A 484 -22.47 10.77 5.47
C GLY A 484 -21.75 11.80 4.59
N LYS A 485 -20.59 12.33 5.03
CA LYS A 485 -19.88 13.42 4.35
C LYS A 485 -18.80 12.85 3.42
N ALA A 486 -19.20 12.45 2.22
CA ALA A 486 -18.30 11.96 1.20
C ALA A 486 -17.20 12.99 0.85
N PRO A 487 -15.90 12.62 0.79
CA PRO A 487 -14.82 13.54 0.49
C PRO A 487 -14.93 14.05 -0.96
N LYS A 488 -15.19 15.35 -1.13
CA LYS A 488 -15.23 16.01 -2.45
C LYS A 488 -13.86 16.10 -3.09
N THR A 489 -12.81 16.18 -2.26
CA THR A 489 -11.39 16.15 -2.59
C THR A 489 -10.64 15.50 -1.44
N LEU A 490 -9.42 15.02 -1.69
CA LEU A 490 -8.47 14.70 -0.63
C LEU A 490 -7.34 15.72 -0.62
N PHE A 491 -7.13 16.36 0.53
CA PHE A 491 -5.99 17.25 0.71
C PHE A 491 -4.71 16.42 0.76
N ALA A 492 -3.72 16.81 -0.05
CA ALA A 492 -2.40 16.19 -0.13
C ALA A 492 -1.32 17.25 0.12
N SER A 493 -0.25 16.87 0.81
CA SER A 493 0.88 17.72 1.14
C SER A 493 2.19 16.95 1.08
N GLY A 494 3.25 17.59 0.65
CA GLY A 494 4.61 17.09 0.64
C GLY A 494 5.62 18.22 0.67
N ASP A 495 6.88 17.87 0.80
CA ASP A 495 8.02 18.77 0.63
C ASP A 495 8.81 18.33 -0.59
N ARG A 496 9.22 19.29 -1.40
CA ARG A 496 10.08 19.06 -2.56
C ARG A 496 11.15 20.15 -2.58
N ASP A 497 12.39 19.76 -2.37
CA ASP A 497 13.55 20.66 -2.35
C ASP A 497 13.39 21.83 -1.37
N GLY A 498 12.75 21.58 -0.20
CA GLY A 498 12.46 22.59 0.81
C GLY A 498 11.25 23.47 0.53
N ALA A 499 10.54 23.26 -0.60
CA ALA A 499 9.29 23.93 -0.92
C ALA A 499 8.09 23.03 -0.58
N LYS A 500 7.15 23.57 0.19
CA LYS A 500 5.89 22.87 0.49
C LYS A 500 5.01 22.81 -0.77
N VAL A 501 4.63 21.62 -1.18
CA VAL A 501 3.70 21.38 -2.30
C VAL A 501 2.39 20.82 -1.75
N THR A 502 1.27 21.41 -2.16
CA THR A 502 -0.07 20.98 -1.74
C THR A 502 -0.99 20.77 -2.94
N ARG A 503 -1.96 19.84 -2.80
CA ARG A 503 -3.00 19.60 -3.83
C ARG A 503 -4.32 19.24 -3.17
N GLN A 504 -5.42 19.61 -3.85
CA GLN A 504 -6.75 19.06 -3.59
C GLN A 504 -7.02 17.97 -4.64
N LEU A 505 -6.69 16.71 -4.32
CA LEU A 505 -6.86 15.61 -5.25
C LEU A 505 -8.33 15.43 -5.61
N CYS A 506 -8.59 15.26 -6.90
CA CYS A 506 -9.95 15.12 -7.43
C CYS A 506 -10.42 13.67 -7.41
N PRO A 507 -11.71 13.40 -7.11
CA PRO A 507 -12.25 12.06 -7.30
C PRO A 507 -12.32 11.75 -8.81
N TYR A 508 -11.74 10.61 -9.20
CA TYR A 508 -11.78 10.10 -10.57
C TYR A 508 -13.26 9.85 -11.00
N PRO A 509 -13.68 10.20 -12.24
CA PRO A 509 -12.85 10.54 -13.40
C PRO A 509 -12.52 12.04 -13.54
N ARG A 510 -12.86 12.87 -12.56
CA ARG A 510 -12.51 14.29 -12.60
C ARG A 510 -10.98 14.44 -12.57
N LYS A 511 -10.50 15.47 -13.28
CA LYS A 511 -9.07 15.74 -13.42
C LYS A 511 -8.68 17.01 -12.69
N LEU A 512 -7.51 16.98 -12.05
CA LEU A 512 -6.89 18.16 -11.49
C LEU A 512 -6.39 19.06 -12.63
N LYS A 513 -6.72 20.35 -12.59
CA LYS A 513 -6.27 21.33 -13.57
C LYS A 513 -5.83 22.62 -12.90
N TYR A 514 -4.74 23.19 -13.40
CA TYR A 514 -4.27 24.50 -13.02
C TYR A 514 -5.21 25.59 -13.51
N LYS A 515 -5.41 26.65 -12.71
CA LYS A 515 -6.29 27.80 -13.04
C LYS A 515 -5.67 28.76 -14.04
N GLY A 516 -4.37 28.59 -14.36
CA GLY A 516 -3.61 29.53 -15.21
C GLY A 516 -3.03 30.72 -14.44
N HIS A 517 -3.20 30.77 -13.12
CA HIS A 517 -2.66 31.81 -12.23
C HIS A 517 -2.52 31.27 -10.80
N GLY A 518 -1.70 31.94 -10.00
CA GLY A 518 -1.38 31.57 -8.63
C GLY A 518 -0.10 30.71 -8.54
N ASP A 519 0.32 30.41 -7.31
CA ASP A 519 1.50 29.57 -7.08
C ASP A 519 1.22 28.12 -7.48
N VAL A 520 2.04 27.57 -8.36
CA VAL A 520 1.93 26.17 -8.83
C VAL A 520 2.18 25.14 -7.72
N ASN A 521 2.72 25.54 -6.57
CA ASN A 521 2.87 24.68 -5.41
C ASN A 521 1.64 24.69 -4.48
N ASP A 522 0.71 25.62 -4.67
CA ASP A 522 -0.46 25.79 -3.81
C ASP A 522 -1.71 25.09 -4.37
N ALA A 523 -2.37 24.30 -3.53
CA ALA A 523 -3.63 23.64 -3.84
C ALA A 523 -4.73 24.61 -4.33
N GLU A 524 -4.73 25.86 -3.84
CA GLU A 524 -5.71 26.88 -4.22
C GLU A 524 -5.57 27.32 -5.69
N SER A 525 -4.42 27.06 -6.34
CA SER A 525 -4.19 27.36 -7.75
C SER A 525 -4.79 26.34 -8.71
N PHE A 526 -5.42 25.28 -8.18
CA PHE A 526 -5.99 24.19 -8.97
C PHE A 526 -7.49 24.03 -8.73
N TYR A 527 -8.15 23.31 -9.65
CA TYR A 527 -9.56 22.94 -9.54
C TYR A 527 -9.82 21.57 -10.18
N CYS A 528 -10.93 20.94 -9.77
CA CYS A 528 -11.37 19.68 -10.37
C CYS A 528 -12.24 19.93 -11.59
N SER A 529 -11.80 19.50 -12.77
CA SER A 529 -12.53 19.63 -14.04
C SER A 529 -13.22 18.32 -14.42
N GLY A 530 -14.30 18.42 -15.21
CA GLY A 530 -15.10 17.26 -15.65
C GLY A 530 -16.29 16.98 -14.74
N SER A 531 -17.26 16.21 -15.26
CA SER A 531 -18.40 15.68 -14.50
C SER A 531 -18.02 14.34 -13.87
N ALA A 532 -18.59 14.04 -12.70
CA ALA A 532 -18.54 12.72 -12.10
C ALA A 532 -19.38 11.71 -12.90
#